data_d88c1efd25f290040ac21846ae1811bb
#
_entry.id   d88c1efd25f290040ac21846ae1811bb
#
_cell.length_a   1.000
_cell.length_b   1.000
_cell.length_c   1.000
_cell.angle_alpha   90.00
_cell.angle_beta   90.00
_cell.angle_gamma   90.00
#
_symmetry.space_group_name_H-M   'P 1'
#
loop_
_entity.id
_entity.type
_entity.pdbx_description
1 polymer ?
#
loop_
_entity_poly.entity_id
_entity_poly.type
_entity_poly.pdbx_seq_one_letter_code
_entity_poly.pdbx_strand_id
1 'polypeptide(L)'
;MTFQTSERFIKMTKQYGLVAIGNAIIDILSPTTEEFITSQIPYGMNRGAMSLISSQRAAELYNLMGPATEMSGGSAGNTMAVYASLGGTGAFIGKVADDEFGTVYRHDMRSIGIDFDTPPLKDGPPTAQCLILVTPDAQRTMNTFLGASTRIASDDVDESLIASSAITYLEGYLFDDPVAKAAFFKAATLVKKHGRRLALTLSDPFCVHRHREDFLKLIEDH
;
A
#
# COMPACT_ATOMS: atom_id res chain seq x y z
N MET A 1 -20.92 -45.14 32.08
CA MET A 1 -20.66 -44.88 30.65
C MET A 1 -20.83 -43.37 30.44
N THR A 2 -19.75 -42.63 30.45
CA THR A 2 -19.75 -41.17 30.30
C THR A 2 -19.42 -40.88 28.82
N PHE A 3 -20.41 -40.36 28.08
CA PHE A 3 -20.17 -39.91 26.69
C PHE A 3 -19.43 -38.59 26.75
N GLN A 4 -18.14 -38.57 26.39
CA GLN A 4 -17.41 -37.37 26.03
C GLN A 4 -17.75 -36.99 24.61
N THR A 5 -18.63 -36.02 24.43
CA THR A 5 -18.84 -35.33 23.18
C THR A 5 -17.67 -34.35 22.97
N SER A 6 -16.70 -34.73 22.16
CA SER A 6 -15.67 -33.84 21.66
C SER A 6 -16.28 -32.92 20.61
N GLU A 7 -16.75 -31.76 21.03
CA GLU A 7 -17.10 -30.67 20.11
C GLU A 7 -15.80 -30.17 19.46
N ARG A 8 -15.51 -30.61 18.24
CA ARG A 8 -14.55 -29.98 17.36
C ARG A 8 -15.16 -28.63 16.95
N PHE A 9 -14.78 -27.55 17.63
CA PHE A 9 -14.96 -26.20 17.11
C PHE A 9 -14.20 -26.09 15.79
N ILE A 10 -14.90 -26.23 14.67
CA ILE A 10 -14.38 -25.85 13.37
C ILE A 10 -14.26 -24.31 13.43
N LYS A 11 -13.02 -23.84 13.67
CA LYS A 11 -12.72 -22.42 13.58
C LYS A 11 -12.99 -22.01 12.13
N MET A 12 -14.16 -21.40 11.87
CA MET A 12 -14.48 -20.87 10.54
C MET A 12 -13.40 -19.83 10.21
N THR A 13 -12.53 -20.15 9.26
CA THR A 13 -11.57 -19.19 8.74
C THR A 13 -12.33 -18.06 8.05
N LYS A 14 -12.03 -16.82 8.43
CA LYS A 14 -12.61 -15.62 7.79
C LYS A 14 -12.34 -15.71 6.29
N GLN A 15 -13.37 -15.49 5.47
CA GLN A 15 -13.23 -15.47 4.01
C GLN A 15 -13.15 -14.02 3.56
N TYR A 16 -12.21 -13.74 2.66
CA TYR A 16 -12.01 -12.42 2.08
C TYR A 16 -12.42 -12.42 0.60
N GLY A 17 -13.18 -11.40 0.19
CA GLY A 17 -13.42 -11.18 -1.24
C GLY A 17 -12.17 -10.65 -1.93
N LEU A 18 -11.37 -9.84 -1.24
CA LEU A 18 -10.16 -9.22 -1.78
C LEU A 18 -9.04 -9.16 -0.72
N VAL A 19 -7.84 -9.60 -1.08
CA VAL A 19 -6.60 -9.30 -0.35
C VAL A 19 -5.71 -8.48 -1.26
N ALA A 20 -5.29 -7.29 -0.85
CA ALA A 20 -4.41 -6.45 -1.64
C ALA A 20 -3.00 -6.40 -1.04
N ILE A 21 -1.99 -6.31 -1.91
CA ILE A 21 -0.58 -6.11 -1.54
C ILE A 21 -0.10 -4.83 -2.23
N GLY A 22 0.35 -3.84 -1.46
CA GLY A 22 0.74 -2.55 -2.01
C GLY A 22 1.48 -1.64 -1.02
N ASN A 23 1.80 -0.44 -1.48
CA ASN A 23 2.44 0.57 -0.66
C ASN A 23 1.47 1.12 0.39
N ALA A 24 1.85 1.03 1.67
CA ALA A 24 1.16 1.67 2.77
C ALA A 24 1.72 3.09 2.95
N ILE A 25 0.98 4.09 2.49
CA ILE A 25 1.42 5.50 2.43
C ILE A 25 0.43 6.37 3.18
N ILE A 26 0.90 7.28 4.02
CA ILE A 26 0.07 8.37 4.57
C ILE A 26 0.03 9.51 3.57
N ASP A 27 -1.16 9.88 3.12
CA ASP A 27 -1.40 11.06 2.30
C ASP A 27 -1.58 12.29 3.21
N ILE A 28 -0.79 13.33 2.97
CA ILE A 28 -0.78 14.59 3.73
C ILE A 28 -1.18 15.71 2.77
N LEU A 29 -2.44 16.12 2.83
CA LEU A 29 -3.01 17.08 1.90
C LEU A 29 -3.02 18.48 2.50
N SER A 30 -2.47 19.45 1.76
CA SER A 30 -2.50 20.87 2.15
C SER A 30 -2.87 21.75 0.96
N PRO A 31 -3.80 22.71 1.12
CA PRO A 31 -3.97 23.80 0.16
C PRO A 31 -2.69 24.60 0.04
N THR A 32 -2.38 25.07 -1.17
CA THR A 32 -1.18 25.86 -1.42
C THR A 32 -1.41 26.91 -2.50
N THR A 33 -0.41 27.79 -2.73
CA THR A 33 -0.43 28.78 -3.79
C THR A 33 0.52 28.42 -4.93
N GLU A 34 0.32 29.03 -6.10
CA GLU A 34 1.23 28.88 -7.25
C GLU A 34 2.64 29.40 -6.93
N GLU A 35 2.74 30.47 -6.14
CA GLU A 35 4.01 31.05 -5.72
C GLU A 35 4.80 30.06 -4.87
N PHE A 36 4.10 29.33 -3.97
CA PHE A 36 4.76 28.28 -3.17
C PHE A 36 5.27 27.15 -4.06
N ILE A 37 4.43 26.61 -4.98
CA ILE A 37 4.86 25.57 -5.93
C ILE A 37 6.09 26.04 -6.71
N THR A 38 6.04 27.27 -7.27
CA THR A 38 7.14 27.86 -8.06
C THR A 38 8.43 27.96 -7.23
N SER A 39 8.33 28.34 -5.95
CA SER A 39 9.49 28.43 -5.06
C SER A 39 10.16 27.07 -4.78
N GLN A 40 9.44 25.98 -4.97
CA GLN A 40 9.90 24.62 -4.71
C GLN A 40 10.46 23.92 -5.96
N ILE A 41 10.29 24.47 -7.17
CA ILE A 41 10.84 23.91 -8.43
C ILE A 41 12.37 23.69 -8.34
N PRO A 42 13.18 24.62 -7.80
CA PRO A 42 14.64 24.38 -7.67
C PRO A 42 15.00 23.17 -6.79
N TYR A 43 14.08 22.69 -5.97
CA TYR A 43 14.22 21.51 -5.11
C TYR A 43 13.58 20.25 -5.70
N GLY A 44 13.31 20.25 -7.01
CA GLY A 44 12.82 19.08 -7.75
C GLY A 44 11.30 18.88 -7.75
N MET A 45 10.52 19.85 -7.29
CA MET A 45 9.07 19.80 -7.36
C MET A 45 8.59 20.02 -8.79
N ASN A 46 7.70 19.16 -9.29
CA ASN A 46 7.07 19.30 -10.60
C ASN A 46 5.56 19.51 -10.41
N ARG A 47 5.09 20.70 -10.78
CA ARG A 47 3.66 21.06 -10.68
C ARG A 47 2.77 20.04 -11.38
N GLY A 48 1.75 19.56 -10.67
CA GLY A 48 0.75 18.64 -11.21
C GLY A 48 1.25 17.22 -11.47
N ALA A 49 2.47 16.90 -11.04
CA ALA A 49 3.06 15.56 -11.18
C ALA A 49 3.41 14.95 -9.81
N MET A 50 3.79 13.69 -9.82
CA MET A 50 4.38 13.00 -8.68
C MET A 50 5.90 13.00 -8.81
N SER A 51 6.58 13.35 -7.72
CA SER A 51 8.04 13.29 -7.60
C SER A 51 8.41 12.45 -6.38
N LEU A 52 9.39 11.56 -6.54
CA LEU A 52 9.98 10.85 -5.40
C LEU A 52 10.97 11.78 -4.69
N ILE A 53 10.88 11.81 -3.37
CA ILE A 53 11.73 12.65 -2.52
C ILE A 53 12.42 11.81 -1.42
N SER A 54 13.52 12.36 -0.86
CA SER A 54 14.18 11.77 0.29
C SER A 54 13.41 12.01 1.59
N SER A 55 13.72 11.22 2.63
CA SER A 55 13.22 11.44 3.99
C SER A 55 13.50 12.84 4.51
N GLN A 56 14.72 13.35 4.29
CA GLN A 56 15.11 14.72 4.67
C GLN A 56 14.22 15.74 3.97
N ARG A 57 14.03 15.59 2.64
CA ARG A 57 13.19 16.51 1.86
C ARG A 57 11.71 16.45 2.28
N ALA A 58 11.21 15.27 2.65
CA ALA A 58 9.85 15.13 3.17
C ALA A 58 9.68 15.94 4.47
N ALA A 59 10.62 15.82 5.42
CA ALA A 59 10.59 16.60 6.66
C ALA A 59 10.69 18.11 6.43
N GLU A 60 11.57 18.54 5.54
CA GLU A 60 11.71 19.97 5.17
C GLU A 60 10.40 20.51 4.57
N LEU A 61 9.81 19.78 3.61
CA LEU A 61 8.60 20.20 2.93
C LEU A 61 7.39 20.21 3.89
N TYR A 62 7.28 19.21 4.77
CA TYR A 62 6.23 19.15 5.78
C TYR A 62 6.23 20.39 6.68
N ASN A 63 7.41 20.84 7.12
CA ASN A 63 7.57 22.06 7.94
C ASN A 63 7.22 23.35 7.20
N LEU A 64 7.28 23.35 5.87
CA LEU A 64 6.94 24.51 5.02
C LEU A 64 5.46 24.52 4.58
N MET A 65 4.77 23.39 4.70
CA MET A 65 3.35 23.27 4.34
C MET A 65 2.47 24.05 5.31
N GLY A 66 1.33 24.53 4.83
CA GLY A 66 0.26 25.04 5.67
C GLY A 66 -0.47 23.92 6.43
N PRO A 67 -1.58 24.26 7.10
CA PRO A 67 -2.42 23.26 7.74
C PRO A 67 -2.78 22.13 6.78
N ALA A 68 -2.62 20.88 7.24
CA ALA A 68 -2.80 19.69 6.41
C ALA A 68 -3.80 18.72 7.01
N THR A 69 -4.38 17.90 6.17
CA THR A 69 -5.18 16.73 6.55
C THR A 69 -4.35 15.47 6.27
N GLU A 70 -4.22 14.62 7.28
CA GLU A 70 -3.53 13.34 7.21
C GLU A 70 -4.53 12.20 7.13
N MET A 71 -4.31 11.25 6.24
CA MET A 71 -5.15 10.06 6.08
C MET A 71 -4.37 8.90 5.48
N SER A 72 -4.83 7.69 5.71
CA SER A 72 -4.28 6.52 5.01
C SER A 72 -4.56 6.63 3.51
N GLY A 73 -3.54 6.31 2.70
CA GLY A 73 -3.55 6.43 1.25
C GLY A 73 -2.80 5.28 0.58
N GLY A 74 -2.19 5.59 -0.56
CA GLY A 74 -1.60 4.60 -1.45
C GLY A 74 -2.63 3.95 -2.38
N SER A 75 -2.22 3.62 -3.60
CA SER A 75 -3.12 3.14 -4.66
C SER A 75 -3.91 1.88 -4.26
N ALA A 76 -3.23 0.87 -3.70
CA ALA A 76 -3.88 -0.35 -3.24
C ALA A 76 -4.68 -0.10 -1.94
N GLY A 77 -4.18 0.76 -1.03
CA GLY A 77 -4.91 1.18 0.17
C GLY A 77 -6.24 1.84 -0.17
N ASN A 78 -6.23 2.80 -1.10
CA ASN A 78 -7.43 3.47 -1.60
C ASN A 78 -8.39 2.50 -2.29
N THR A 79 -7.87 1.50 -3.03
CA THR A 79 -8.69 0.42 -3.61
C THR A 79 -9.41 -0.36 -2.52
N MET A 80 -8.72 -0.70 -1.43
CA MET A 80 -9.31 -1.41 -0.30
C MET A 80 -10.36 -0.57 0.45
N ALA A 81 -10.12 0.74 0.60
CA ALA A 81 -11.08 1.66 1.21
C ALA A 81 -12.38 1.74 0.40
N VAL A 82 -12.28 1.88 -0.93
CA VAL A 82 -13.44 1.85 -1.82
C VAL A 82 -14.15 0.49 -1.76
N TYR A 83 -13.40 -0.61 -1.79
CA TYR A 83 -13.97 -1.97 -1.70
C TYR A 83 -14.76 -2.17 -0.39
N ALA A 84 -14.20 -1.71 0.74
CA ALA A 84 -14.89 -1.77 2.03
C ALA A 84 -16.15 -0.90 2.06
N SER A 85 -16.12 0.30 1.48
CA SER A 85 -17.28 1.21 1.41
C SER A 85 -18.46 0.62 0.61
N LEU A 86 -18.18 -0.32 -0.29
CA LEU A 86 -19.16 -1.08 -1.05
C LEU A 86 -19.62 -2.36 -0.32
N GLY A 87 -19.23 -2.56 0.94
CA GLY A 87 -19.60 -3.72 1.76
C GLY A 87 -18.70 -4.94 1.58
N GLY A 88 -17.54 -4.79 0.93
CA GLY A 88 -16.58 -5.88 0.74
C GLY A 88 -15.81 -6.22 2.01
N THR A 89 -15.47 -7.49 2.20
CA THR A 89 -14.57 -7.98 3.26
C THR A 89 -13.19 -8.23 2.70
N GLY A 90 -12.17 -7.58 3.27
CA GLY A 90 -10.83 -7.66 2.73
C GLY A 90 -9.73 -7.60 3.78
N ALA A 91 -8.50 -7.87 3.32
CA ALA A 91 -7.28 -7.64 4.08
C ALA A 91 -6.24 -6.91 3.21
N PHE A 92 -5.37 -6.16 3.85
CA PHE A 92 -4.29 -5.45 3.19
C PHE A 92 -2.94 -5.89 3.75
N ILE A 93 -2.03 -6.22 2.86
CA ILE A 93 -0.63 -6.55 3.17
C ILE A 93 0.23 -5.39 2.66
N GLY A 94 0.81 -4.65 3.58
CA GLY A 94 1.68 -3.51 3.31
C GLY A 94 2.61 -3.27 4.48
N LYS A 95 3.71 -2.56 4.27
CA LYS A 95 4.70 -2.31 5.32
C LYS A 95 4.63 -0.86 5.79
N VAL A 96 4.44 -0.68 7.08
CA VAL A 96 4.61 0.60 7.80
C VAL A 96 5.76 0.47 8.79
N ALA A 97 6.31 1.56 9.28
CA ALA A 97 7.24 1.56 10.41
C ALA A 97 6.50 1.47 11.75
N ASP A 98 7.24 1.19 12.81
CA ASP A 98 6.75 1.25 14.20
C ASP A 98 6.83 2.71 14.70
N ASP A 99 6.07 3.60 14.03
CA ASP A 99 6.00 5.03 14.29
C ASP A 99 4.54 5.53 14.36
N GLU A 100 4.36 6.83 14.57
CA GLU A 100 3.04 7.45 14.70
C GLU A 100 2.21 7.26 13.42
N PHE A 101 2.78 7.53 12.24
CA PHE A 101 2.08 7.36 10.96
C PHE A 101 1.74 5.88 10.67
N GLY A 102 2.61 4.95 11.06
CA GLY A 102 2.33 3.52 10.97
C GLY A 102 1.16 3.11 11.87
N THR A 103 1.06 3.71 13.06
CA THR A 103 -0.07 3.49 13.97
C THR A 103 -1.37 4.04 13.38
N VAL A 104 -1.35 5.26 12.83
CA VAL A 104 -2.51 5.89 12.15
C VAL A 104 -2.96 5.02 10.98
N TYR A 105 -2.05 4.61 10.08
CA TYR A 105 -2.38 3.79 8.93
C TYR A 105 -3.08 2.48 9.32
N ARG A 106 -2.52 1.78 10.31
CA ARG A 106 -3.11 0.51 10.80
C ARG A 106 -4.49 0.71 11.42
N HIS A 107 -4.66 1.79 12.17
CA HIS A 107 -5.94 2.15 12.78
C HIS A 107 -6.98 2.44 11.69
N ASP A 108 -6.65 3.26 10.70
CA ASP A 108 -7.55 3.66 9.63
C ASP A 108 -8.03 2.45 8.82
N MET A 109 -7.11 1.59 8.38
CA MET A 109 -7.48 0.37 7.65
C MET A 109 -8.45 -0.50 8.44
N ARG A 110 -8.18 -0.71 9.74
CA ARG A 110 -9.05 -1.51 10.60
C ARG A 110 -10.39 -0.83 10.87
N SER A 111 -10.42 0.49 10.98
CA SER A 111 -11.66 1.26 11.23
C SER A 111 -12.68 1.13 10.11
N ILE A 112 -12.21 0.96 8.87
CA ILE A 112 -13.05 0.71 7.70
C ILE A 112 -13.34 -0.79 7.45
N GLY A 113 -12.92 -1.68 8.37
CA GLY A 113 -13.17 -3.11 8.30
C GLY A 113 -12.19 -3.92 7.45
N ILE A 114 -11.06 -3.34 7.07
CA ILE A 114 -9.96 -4.03 6.37
C ILE A 114 -8.96 -4.56 7.40
N ASP A 115 -8.72 -5.87 7.37
CA ASP A 115 -7.70 -6.48 8.24
C ASP A 115 -6.31 -6.06 7.76
N PHE A 116 -5.49 -5.58 8.70
CA PHE A 116 -4.11 -5.17 8.46
C PHE A 116 -3.22 -5.63 9.61
N ASP A 117 -2.57 -6.78 9.44
CA ASP A 117 -1.81 -7.46 10.49
C ASP A 117 -0.31 -7.65 10.15
N THR A 118 0.14 -7.13 9.00
CA THR A 118 1.57 -7.13 8.65
C THR A 118 2.38 -6.49 9.78
N PRO A 119 3.40 -7.19 10.31
CA PRO A 119 4.23 -6.63 11.38
C PRO A 119 4.92 -5.33 10.94
N PRO A 120 4.94 -4.29 11.78
CA PRO A 120 5.62 -3.04 11.45
C PRO A 120 7.14 -3.25 11.39
N LEU A 121 7.80 -2.42 10.57
CA LEU A 121 9.25 -2.34 10.51
C LEU A 121 9.78 -1.67 11.77
N LYS A 122 10.60 -2.37 12.57
CA LYS A 122 11.16 -1.85 13.83
C LYS A 122 12.38 -0.98 13.59
N ASP A 123 13.22 -1.41 12.64
CA ASP A 123 14.48 -0.74 12.33
C ASP A 123 14.52 -0.42 10.83
N GLY A 124 14.70 0.85 10.48
CA GLY A 124 14.77 1.28 9.09
C GLY A 124 14.13 2.64 8.81
N PRO A 125 13.72 2.89 7.57
CA PRO A 125 13.09 4.15 7.21
C PRO A 125 11.70 4.29 7.86
N PRO A 126 11.25 5.53 8.15
CA PRO A 126 9.93 5.79 8.68
C PRO A 126 8.82 5.40 7.68
N THR A 127 7.58 5.39 8.17
CA THR A 127 6.38 5.14 7.34
C THR A 127 6.35 6.08 6.14
N ALA A 128 5.94 5.55 5.00
CA ALA A 128 5.83 6.29 3.75
C ALA A 128 4.83 7.45 3.86
N GLN A 129 5.16 8.56 3.19
CA GLN A 129 4.37 9.79 3.18
C GLN A 129 4.25 10.32 1.77
N CYS A 130 3.08 10.78 1.39
CA CYS A 130 2.85 11.55 0.17
C CYS A 130 2.36 12.95 0.55
N LEU A 131 3.23 13.96 0.40
CA LEU A 131 2.88 15.35 0.65
C LEU A 131 2.22 15.91 -0.61
N ILE A 132 0.92 16.17 -0.51
CA ILE A 132 0.06 16.55 -1.62
C ILE A 132 -0.33 18.03 -1.47
N LEU A 133 0.20 18.85 -2.36
CA LEU A 133 -0.06 20.26 -2.44
C LEU A 133 -1.15 20.51 -3.48
N VAL A 134 -2.24 21.15 -3.05
CA VAL A 134 -3.43 21.40 -3.89
C VAL A 134 -3.56 22.89 -4.18
N THR A 135 -3.37 23.27 -5.43
CA THR A 135 -3.54 24.66 -5.89
C THR A 135 -5.02 25.01 -6.12
N PRO A 136 -5.39 26.31 -6.20
CA PRO A 136 -6.80 26.74 -6.31
C PRO A 136 -7.54 26.20 -7.54
N ASP A 137 -6.82 25.82 -8.60
CA ASP A 137 -7.36 25.14 -9.78
C ASP A 137 -7.56 23.62 -9.60
N ALA A 138 -7.46 23.14 -8.34
CA ALA A 138 -7.54 21.72 -7.95
C ALA A 138 -6.42 20.84 -8.51
N GLN A 139 -5.31 21.41 -9.01
CA GLN A 139 -4.14 20.64 -9.42
C GLN A 139 -3.42 20.10 -8.18
N ARG A 140 -3.11 18.79 -8.20
CA ARG A 140 -2.37 18.12 -7.15
C ARG A 140 -0.92 17.94 -7.55
N THR A 141 -0.01 18.42 -6.70
CA THR A 141 1.44 18.21 -6.83
C THR A 141 1.87 17.28 -5.70
N MET A 142 2.33 16.09 -6.04
CA MET A 142 2.61 15.02 -5.09
C MET A 142 4.12 14.86 -4.91
N ASN A 143 4.56 14.79 -3.66
CA ASN A 143 5.95 14.59 -3.28
C ASN A 143 6.01 13.39 -2.36
N THR A 144 6.46 12.24 -2.87
CA THR A 144 6.32 10.94 -2.22
C THR A 144 7.66 10.44 -1.69
N PHE A 145 7.71 10.18 -0.38
CA PHE A 145 8.75 9.41 0.27
C PHE A 145 8.22 8.01 0.53
N LEU A 146 8.80 7.00 -0.11
CA LEU A 146 8.29 5.62 -0.06
C LEU A 146 8.62 4.89 1.26
N GLY A 147 9.67 5.28 1.95
CA GLY A 147 9.99 4.83 3.31
C GLY A 147 9.87 3.32 3.55
N ALA A 148 9.21 2.97 4.64
CA ALA A 148 9.01 1.59 5.05
C ALA A 148 8.19 0.77 4.04
N SER A 149 7.36 1.38 3.20
CA SER A 149 6.49 0.64 2.28
C SER A 149 7.28 -0.25 1.30
N THR A 150 8.49 0.16 0.91
CA THR A 150 9.38 -0.64 0.05
C THR A 150 10.03 -1.84 0.75
N ARG A 151 9.86 -1.97 2.08
CA ARG A 151 10.46 -3.04 2.89
C ARG A 151 9.54 -4.25 3.09
N ILE A 152 8.48 -4.35 2.31
CA ILE A 152 7.67 -5.56 2.26
C ILE A 152 8.52 -6.72 1.74
N ALA A 153 8.44 -7.86 2.40
CA ALA A 153 9.24 -9.03 2.07
C ALA A 153 8.37 -10.28 1.93
N SER A 154 8.94 -11.36 1.43
CA SER A 154 8.23 -12.63 1.27
C SER A 154 7.62 -13.13 2.58
N ASP A 155 8.25 -12.89 3.73
CA ASP A 155 7.73 -13.33 5.04
C ASP A 155 6.49 -12.55 5.48
N ASP A 156 6.24 -11.38 4.91
CA ASP A 156 5.02 -10.60 5.16
C ASP A 156 3.80 -11.16 4.40
N VAL A 157 4.03 -12.00 3.40
CA VAL A 157 2.96 -12.64 2.62
C VAL A 157 2.46 -13.88 3.36
N ASP A 158 1.34 -13.70 4.08
CA ASP A 158 0.67 -14.78 4.81
C ASP A 158 -0.12 -15.68 3.85
N GLU A 159 0.30 -16.95 3.77
CA GLU A 159 -0.35 -17.96 2.93
C GLU A 159 -1.83 -18.16 3.33
N SER A 160 -2.17 -18.04 4.59
CA SER A 160 -3.54 -18.25 5.07
C SER A 160 -4.48 -17.15 4.58
N LEU A 161 -4.01 -15.91 4.50
CA LEU A 161 -4.76 -14.79 3.90
C LEU A 161 -4.99 -15.04 2.41
N ILE A 162 -3.95 -15.42 1.67
CA ILE A 162 -4.07 -15.72 0.23
C ILE A 162 -5.04 -16.89 0.00
N ALA A 163 -4.91 -17.98 0.75
CA ALA A 163 -5.77 -19.16 0.63
C ALA A 163 -7.25 -18.85 0.93
N SER A 164 -7.52 -17.92 1.83
CA SER A 164 -8.87 -17.50 2.22
C SER A 164 -9.45 -16.35 1.37
N SER A 165 -8.71 -15.83 0.39
CA SER A 165 -9.16 -14.76 -0.51
C SER A 165 -9.81 -15.31 -1.78
N ALA A 166 -10.81 -14.60 -2.32
CA ALA A 166 -11.32 -14.87 -3.67
C ALA A 166 -10.40 -14.30 -4.75
N ILE A 167 -9.83 -13.12 -4.50
CA ILE A 167 -8.93 -12.40 -5.39
C ILE A 167 -7.76 -11.86 -4.56
N THR A 168 -6.54 -11.99 -5.07
CA THR A 168 -5.36 -11.26 -4.57
C THR A 168 -4.98 -10.19 -5.57
N TYR A 169 -4.88 -8.94 -5.11
CA TYR A 169 -4.60 -7.76 -5.93
C TYR A 169 -3.19 -7.24 -5.65
N LEU A 170 -2.38 -7.08 -6.68
CA LEU A 170 -0.99 -6.62 -6.60
C LEU A 170 -0.85 -5.22 -7.19
N GLU A 171 -0.08 -4.36 -6.52
CA GLU A 171 0.23 -3.01 -6.96
C GLU A 171 1.60 -2.95 -7.63
N GLY A 172 1.66 -2.65 -8.94
CA GLY A 172 2.88 -2.69 -9.75
C GLY A 172 4.03 -1.80 -9.25
N TYR A 173 3.75 -0.70 -8.55
CA TYR A 173 4.80 0.18 -8.01
C TYR A 173 5.83 -0.53 -7.10
N LEU A 174 5.47 -1.64 -6.45
CA LEU A 174 6.40 -2.39 -5.60
C LEU A 174 7.42 -3.23 -6.39
N PHE A 175 7.32 -3.28 -7.73
CA PHE A 175 8.33 -3.95 -8.57
C PHE A 175 9.69 -3.24 -8.60
N ASP A 176 9.78 -1.98 -8.20
CA ASP A 176 11.04 -1.23 -8.18
C ASP A 176 12.04 -1.79 -7.13
N ASP A 177 11.56 -2.41 -6.03
CA ASP A 177 12.42 -3.05 -5.04
C ASP A 177 12.49 -4.57 -5.28
N PRO A 178 13.69 -5.18 -5.41
CA PRO A 178 13.82 -6.63 -5.65
C PRO A 178 13.21 -7.51 -4.55
N VAL A 179 13.25 -7.06 -3.29
CA VAL A 179 12.68 -7.81 -2.15
C VAL A 179 11.16 -7.80 -2.20
N ALA A 180 10.58 -6.64 -2.47
CA ALA A 180 9.13 -6.49 -2.66
C ALA A 180 8.65 -7.26 -3.90
N LYS A 181 9.41 -7.23 -4.99
CA LYS A 181 9.15 -8.04 -6.18
C LYS A 181 9.10 -9.54 -5.86
N ALA A 182 10.04 -10.06 -5.06
CA ALA A 182 10.03 -11.45 -4.62
C ALA A 182 8.77 -11.81 -3.80
N ALA A 183 8.28 -10.89 -2.97
CA ALA A 183 7.03 -11.06 -2.25
C ALA A 183 5.83 -11.20 -3.20
N PHE A 184 5.81 -10.46 -4.30
CA PHE A 184 4.76 -10.56 -5.32
C PHE A 184 4.76 -11.90 -6.04
N PHE A 185 5.91 -12.39 -6.47
CA PHE A 185 6.01 -13.72 -7.08
C PHE A 185 5.64 -14.84 -6.10
N LYS A 186 5.98 -14.69 -4.80
CA LYS A 186 5.47 -15.60 -3.77
C LYS A 186 3.96 -15.55 -3.68
N ALA A 187 3.35 -14.37 -3.61
CA ALA A 187 1.89 -14.22 -3.55
C ALA A 187 1.21 -14.86 -4.77
N ALA A 188 1.72 -14.60 -5.98
CA ALA A 188 1.19 -15.19 -7.21
C ALA A 188 1.28 -16.72 -7.22
N THR A 189 2.42 -17.28 -6.76
CA THR A 189 2.60 -18.73 -6.60
C THR A 189 1.58 -19.32 -5.62
N LEU A 190 1.31 -18.64 -4.49
CA LEU A 190 0.31 -19.06 -3.52
C LEU A 190 -1.11 -18.98 -4.09
N VAL A 191 -1.42 -17.92 -4.84
CA VAL A 191 -2.71 -17.78 -5.54
C VAL A 191 -2.96 -18.98 -6.46
N LYS A 192 -1.98 -19.35 -7.27
CA LYS A 192 -2.05 -20.51 -8.16
C LYS A 192 -2.17 -21.82 -7.37
N LYS A 193 -1.37 -22.00 -6.33
CA LYS A 193 -1.40 -23.18 -5.44
C LYS A 193 -2.79 -23.43 -4.84
N HIS A 194 -3.49 -22.36 -4.46
CA HIS A 194 -4.80 -22.43 -3.82
C HIS A 194 -5.98 -22.26 -4.79
N GLY A 195 -5.73 -22.21 -6.11
CA GLY A 195 -6.77 -22.05 -7.13
C GLY A 195 -7.55 -20.74 -7.00
N ARG A 196 -6.89 -19.67 -6.54
CA ARG A 196 -7.48 -18.33 -6.40
C ARG A 196 -7.22 -17.48 -7.64
N ARG A 197 -7.81 -16.30 -7.69
CA ARG A 197 -7.62 -15.37 -8.80
C ARG A 197 -6.59 -14.30 -8.44
N LEU A 198 -5.74 -13.95 -9.41
CA LEU A 198 -4.80 -12.85 -9.32
C LEU A 198 -5.33 -11.65 -10.12
N ALA A 199 -5.18 -10.45 -9.55
CA ALA A 199 -5.40 -9.19 -10.24
C ALA A 199 -4.14 -8.33 -10.06
N LEU A 200 -3.76 -7.58 -11.09
CA LEU A 200 -2.56 -6.75 -11.09
C LEU A 200 -2.90 -5.38 -11.66
N THR A 201 -2.56 -4.30 -10.96
CA THR A 201 -2.43 -3.00 -11.60
C THR A 201 -1.01 -2.81 -12.11
N LEU A 202 -0.87 -2.35 -13.34
CA LEU A 202 0.43 -2.01 -13.94
C LEU A 202 0.98 -0.67 -13.43
N SER A 203 0.17 0.05 -12.63
CA SER A 203 0.49 1.33 -11.99
C SER A 203 0.59 2.49 -12.99
N ASP A 204 1.78 2.82 -13.48
CA ASP A 204 1.96 3.88 -14.47
C ASP A 204 2.85 3.46 -15.66
N PRO A 205 2.91 4.26 -16.75
CA PRO A 205 3.73 3.94 -17.91
C PRO A 205 5.23 3.78 -17.62
N PHE A 206 5.76 4.52 -16.62
CA PHE A 206 7.17 4.43 -16.25
C PHE A 206 7.48 3.13 -15.55
N CYS A 207 6.57 2.67 -14.68
CA CYS A 207 6.65 1.37 -14.02
C CYS A 207 6.60 0.24 -15.05
N VAL A 208 5.67 0.29 -15.99
CA VAL A 208 5.57 -0.68 -17.13
C VAL A 208 6.85 -0.70 -17.94
N HIS A 209 7.41 0.47 -18.26
CA HIS A 209 8.63 0.53 -19.06
C HIS A 209 9.82 -0.14 -18.36
N ARG A 210 9.98 0.07 -17.05
CA ARG A 210 11.06 -0.52 -16.26
C ARG A 210 10.92 -2.03 -16.02
N HIS A 211 9.68 -2.52 -15.89
CA HIS A 211 9.39 -3.88 -15.40
C HIS A 211 8.55 -4.70 -16.38
N ARG A 212 8.58 -4.35 -17.67
CA ARG A 212 7.76 -4.99 -18.70
C ARG A 212 7.89 -6.52 -18.72
N GLU A 213 9.12 -7.03 -18.68
CA GLU A 213 9.39 -8.47 -18.74
C GLU A 213 8.87 -9.19 -17.49
N ASP A 214 9.04 -8.60 -16.32
CA ASP A 214 8.53 -9.14 -15.05
C ASP A 214 7.00 -9.19 -15.05
N PHE A 215 6.33 -8.13 -15.55
CA PHE A 215 4.87 -8.10 -15.68
C PHE A 215 4.35 -9.15 -16.64
N LEU A 216 4.99 -9.29 -17.81
CA LEU A 216 4.63 -10.32 -18.77
C LEU A 216 4.78 -11.72 -18.18
N LYS A 217 5.90 -11.98 -17.52
CA LYS A 217 6.14 -13.26 -16.83
C LYS A 217 5.07 -13.53 -15.77
N LEU A 218 4.70 -12.53 -14.95
CA LEU A 218 3.66 -12.69 -13.94
C LEU A 218 2.29 -13.03 -14.58
N ILE A 219 1.95 -12.37 -15.69
CA ILE A 219 0.67 -12.57 -16.40
C ILE A 219 0.63 -13.93 -17.10
N GLU A 220 1.75 -14.38 -17.67
CA GLU A 220 1.83 -15.65 -18.42
C GLU A 220 1.87 -16.86 -17.48
N ASP A 221 2.53 -16.75 -16.33
CA ASP A 221 2.74 -17.84 -15.39
C ASP A 221 1.58 -18.06 -14.41
N HIS A 222 0.71 -17.06 -14.20
CA HIS A 222 -0.33 -17.01 -13.17
C HIS A 222 -1.67 -16.49 -13.65
#